data_1e1831fbdda065d604d797be1f18bd49
#
_entry.id   1e1831fbdda065d604d797be1f18bd49
#
_cell.length_a   1.000
_cell.length_b   1.000
_cell.length_c   1.000
_cell.angle_alpha   90.00
_cell.angle_beta   90.00
_cell.angle_gamma   90.00
#
_symmetry.space_group_name_H-M   'P 1'
#
loop_
_entity.id
_entity.type
_entity.pdbx_description
1 polymer ?
#
loop_
_entity_poly.entity_id
_entity_poly.type
_entity_poly.pdbx_seq_one_letter_code
_entity_poly.pdbx_strand_id
1 'polypeptide(L)'
;MKNKYIRRASANDCELIYQLAVPTWKVAYAEILTDQQMDYMLNMMYSEASLTRQMNEGHIFFIVLIDDAPSGFISFHPQGENLYILEKLYVMPCAQGSGAGRFLVEKAEEYIRNQNPTEKQFLFELNVNRANKAVQFYQRIGFHIDREVDEDIGNGYYKNDYVMRKII
;
A
#
# COMPACT_ATOMS: atom_id res chain seq x y z
N MET A 1 -26.17 3.63 1.13
CA MET A 1 -24.84 3.28 0.57
C MET A 1 -23.85 4.40 0.83
N LYS A 2 -22.65 4.06 1.30
CA LYS A 2 -21.60 5.05 1.51
C LYS A 2 -20.93 5.39 0.19
N ASN A 3 -20.73 6.67 -0.05
CA ASN A 3 -20.06 7.15 -1.25
C ASN A 3 -18.55 7.03 -1.09
N LYS A 4 -17.89 6.31 -2.02
CA LYS A 4 -16.45 6.16 -2.06
C LYS A 4 -15.88 6.81 -3.30
N TYR A 5 -14.85 7.61 -3.15
CA TYR A 5 -14.08 8.14 -4.25
C TYR A 5 -12.61 8.30 -3.87
N ILE A 6 -11.75 8.40 -4.87
CA ILE A 6 -10.32 8.63 -4.64
C ILE A 6 -9.93 10.04 -5.07
N ARG A 7 -8.87 10.54 -4.46
CA ARG A 7 -8.13 11.67 -5.02
C ARG A 7 -6.63 11.38 -4.99
N ARG A 8 -5.91 11.93 -5.94
CA ARG A 8 -4.45 11.81 -5.96
C ARG A 8 -3.85 12.70 -4.90
N ALA A 9 -2.92 12.14 -4.10
CA ALA A 9 -2.20 12.90 -3.09
C ALA A 9 -1.03 13.66 -3.70
N SER A 10 -0.69 14.78 -3.07
CA SER A 10 0.49 15.59 -3.38
C SER A 10 1.38 15.71 -2.15
N ALA A 11 2.52 16.41 -2.29
CA ALA A 11 3.42 16.67 -1.17
C ALA A 11 2.73 17.37 0.02
N ASN A 12 1.64 18.10 -0.22
CA ASN A 12 0.85 18.75 0.83
C ASN A 12 0.05 17.76 1.69
N ASP A 13 -0.04 16.50 1.26
CA ASP A 13 -0.79 15.45 1.95
C ASP A 13 0.08 14.55 2.83
N CYS A 14 1.37 14.84 2.97
CA CYS A 14 2.29 13.98 3.73
C CYS A 14 1.85 13.77 5.18
N GLU A 15 1.38 14.81 5.85
CA GLU A 15 0.88 14.69 7.22
C GLU A 15 -0.39 13.84 7.28
N LEU A 16 -1.30 14.04 6.34
CA LEU A 16 -2.52 13.22 6.27
C LEU A 16 -2.21 11.75 6.06
N ILE A 17 -1.28 11.44 5.15
CA ILE A 17 -0.85 10.06 4.92
C ILE A 17 -0.25 9.46 6.19
N TYR A 18 0.60 10.20 6.90
CA TYR A 18 1.17 9.76 8.17
C TYR A 18 0.07 9.48 9.20
N GLN A 19 -0.89 10.38 9.34
CA GLN A 19 -2.01 10.23 10.26
C GLN A 19 -2.89 9.02 9.93
N LEU A 20 -3.04 8.69 8.65
CA LEU A 20 -3.75 7.49 8.22
C LEU A 20 -2.93 6.21 8.47
N ALA A 21 -1.61 6.28 8.32
CA ALA A 21 -0.73 5.12 8.47
C ALA A 21 -0.60 4.64 9.92
N VAL A 22 -0.43 5.56 10.87
CA VAL A 22 -0.13 5.21 12.27
C VAL A 22 -1.18 4.28 12.88
N PRO A 23 -2.48 4.61 12.89
CA PRO A 23 -3.47 3.72 13.49
C PRO A 23 -3.62 2.40 12.72
N THR A 24 -3.47 2.41 11.40
CA THR A 24 -3.56 1.19 10.59
C THR A 24 -2.41 0.25 10.91
N TRP A 25 -1.19 0.79 11.05
CA TRP A 25 -0.01 0.00 11.42
C TRP A 25 -0.14 -0.59 12.83
N LYS A 26 -0.62 0.20 13.78
CA LYS A 26 -0.79 -0.27 15.16
C LYS A 26 -1.74 -1.46 15.26
N VAL A 27 -2.79 -1.49 14.46
CA VAL A 27 -3.73 -2.61 14.42
C VAL A 27 -3.17 -3.78 13.59
N ALA A 28 -2.66 -3.50 12.39
CA ALA A 28 -2.21 -4.53 11.46
C ALA A 28 -0.99 -5.31 11.96
N TYR A 29 -0.08 -4.66 12.68
CA TYR A 29 1.21 -5.23 13.09
C TYR A 29 1.37 -5.40 14.60
N ALA A 30 0.30 -5.21 15.40
CA ALA A 30 0.36 -5.26 16.85
C ALA A 30 0.94 -6.57 17.40
N GLU A 31 0.66 -7.69 16.75
CA GLU A 31 1.12 -9.03 17.16
C GLU A 31 2.38 -9.48 16.42
N ILE A 32 2.86 -8.70 15.46
CA ILE A 32 3.98 -9.05 14.57
C ILE A 32 5.23 -8.28 14.92
N LEU A 33 5.09 -6.99 15.24
CA LEU A 33 6.20 -6.08 15.49
C LEU A 33 6.14 -5.52 16.92
N THR A 34 7.31 -5.26 17.51
CA THR A 34 7.40 -4.50 18.76
C THR A 34 7.11 -3.02 18.49
N ASP A 35 6.80 -2.26 19.55
CA ASP A 35 6.59 -0.81 19.42
C ASP A 35 7.83 -0.11 18.84
N GLN A 36 9.03 -0.54 19.24
CA GLN A 36 10.29 0.02 18.73
C GLN A 36 10.48 -0.27 17.23
N GLN A 37 10.18 -1.50 16.80
CA GLN A 37 10.23 -1.87 15.37
C GLN A 37 9.24 -1.05 14.57
N MET A 38 8.03 -0.87 15.10
CA MET A 38 6.97 -0.11 14.46
C MET A 38 7.37 1.35 14.28
N ASP A 39 7.88 1.99 15.34
CA ASP A 39 8.34 3.38 15.28
C ASP A 39 9.49 3.56 14.28
N TYR A 40 10.44 2.64 14.27
CA TYR A 40 11.55 2.65 13.31
C TYR A 40 11.04 2.59 11.87
N MET A 41 10.15 1.65 11.58
CA MET A 41 9.63 1.44 10.23
C MET A 41 8.72 2.59 9.78
N LEU A 42 7.87 3.10 10.68
CA LEU A 42 7.01 4.24 10.38
C LEU A 42 7.83 5.49 10.05
N ASN A 43 8.86 5.77 10.82
CA ASN A 43 9.72 6.92 10.55
C ASN A 43 10.47 6.77 9.23
N MET A 44 10.99 5.58 8.95
CA MET A 44 11.71 5.28 7.71
C MET A 44 10.81 5.47 6.48
N MET A 45 9.54 5.05 6.55
CA MET A 45 8.64 4.97 5.41
C MET A 45 7.71 6.17 5.27
N TYR A 46 7.33 6.81 6.37
CA TYR A 46 6.23 7.78 6.42
C TYR A 46 6.62 9.17 6.94
N SER A 47 7.90 9.45 7.16
CA SER A 47 8.32 10.84 7.45
C SER A 47 8.01 11.73 6.24
N GLU A 48 7.84 13.01 6.48
CA GLU A 48 7.59 13.99 5.39
C GLU A 48 8.69 13.90 4.33
N ALA A 49 9.96 13.84 4.75
CA ALA A 49 11.09 13.72 3.84
C ALA A 49 11.02 12.43 3.01
N SER A 50 10.66 11.31 3.62
CA SER A 50 10.54 10.02 2.94
C SER A 50 9.39 10.02 1.93
N LEU A 51 8.21 10.51 2.32
CA LEU A 51 7.05 10.57 1.44
C LEU A 51 7.27 11.50 0.26
N THR A 52 7.86 12.67 0.51
CA THR A 52 8.18 13.62 -0.56
C THR A 52 9.17 13.01 -1.55
N ARG A 53 10.21 12.33 -1.06
CA ARG A 53 11.17 11.63 -1.91
C ARG A 53 10.50 10.56 -2.76
N GLN A 54 9.63 9.75 -2.16
CA GLN A 54 8.89 8.71 -2.86
C GLN A 54 8.05 9.28 -4.00
N MET A 55 7.33 10.37 -3.74
CA MET A 55 6.53 11.05 -4.79
C MET A 55 7.41 11.59 -5.91
N ASN A 56 8.57 12.17 -5.57
CA ASN A 56 9.52 12.69 -6.55
C ASN A 56 10.17 11.59 -7.38
N GLU A 57 10.26 10.38 -6.82
CA GLU A 57 10.79 9.19 -7.51
C GLU A 57 9.72 8.44 -8.33
N GLY A 58 8.51 8.97 -8.40
CA GLY A 58 7.45 8.43 -9.25
C GLY A 58 6.41 7.56 -8.53
N HIS A 59 6.44 7.50 -7.21
CA HIS A 59 5.40 6.80 -6.45
C HIS A 59 4.10 7.61 -6.51
N ILE A 60 3.01 6.93 -6.85
CA ILE A 60 1.69 7.52 -6.97
C ILE A 60 0.90 7.13 -5.72
N PHE A 61 0.30 8.12 -5.07
CA PHE A 61 -0.52 7.93 -3.87
C PHE A 61 -1.96 8.33 -4.17
N PHE A 62 -2.90 7.42 -3.88
CA PHE A 62 -4.33 7.72 -3.89
C PHE A 62 -4.87 7.64 -2.47
N ILE A 63 -5.66 8.63 -2.08
CA ILE A 63 -6.39 8.63 -0.81
C ILE A 63 -7.85 8.30 -1.12
N VAL A 64 -8.42 7.33 -0.41
CA VAL A 64 -9.84 7.03 -0.50
C VAL A 64 -10.60 7.85 0.54
N LEU A 65 -11.69 8.48 0.08
CA LEU A 65 -12.63 9.18 0.95
C LEU A 65 -13.94 8.39 0.96
N ILE A 66 -14.48 8.19 2.15
CA ILE A 66 -15.78 7.56 2.35
C ILE A 66 -16.67 8.62 2.99
N ASP A 67 -17.73 9.02 2.29
CA ASP A 67 -18.62 10.12 2.72
C ASP A 67 -17.79 11.37 3.09
N ASP A 68 -16.84 11.73 2.23
CA ASP A 68 -15.92 12.88 2.34
C ASP A 68 -14.88 12.77 3.47
N ALA A 69 -14.79 11.65 4.19
CA ALA A 69 -13.79 11.42 5.22
C ALA A 69 -12.61 10.61 4.69
N PRO A 70 -11.36 11.11 4.80
CA PRO A 70 -10.19 10.31 4.46
C PRO A 70 -10.14 9.02 5.27
N SER A 71 -10.05 7.89 4.60
CA SER A 71 -10.26 6.58 5.25
C SER A 71 -9.16 5.56 4.95
N GLY A 72 -8.24 5.86 4.05
CA GLY A 72 -7.14 4.98 3.69
C GLY A 72 -6.37 5.51 2.50
N PHE A 73 -5.35 4.78 2.11
CA PHE A 73 -4.52 5.16 0.96
C PHE A 73 -3.84 3.95 0.33
N ILE A 74 -3.43 4.11 -0.90
CA ILE A 74 -2.59 3.17 -1.64
C ILE A 74 -1.42 3.93 -2.25
N SER A 75 -0.25 3.29 -2.34
CA SER A 75 0.83 3.80 -3.19
C SER A 75 1.37 2.70 -4.08
N PHE A 76 1.75 3.08 -5.28
CA PHE A 76 2.30 2.17 -6.28
C PHE A 76 3.20 2.95 -7.25
N HIS A 77 4.07 2.22 -7.94
CA HIS A 77 5.00 2.84 -8.88
C HIS A 77 5.42 1.84 -9.96
N PRO A 78 5.80 2.33 -11.16
CA PRO A 78 6.37 1.47 -12.18
C PRO A 78 7.79 1.02 -11.79
N GLN A 79 8.14 -0.23 -12.16
CA GLN A 79 9.48 -0.77 -11.95
C GLN A 79 9.87 -1.61 -13.18
N GLY A 80 10.35 -0.94 -14.22
CA GLY A 80 10.66 -1.59 -15.48
C GLY A 80 9.45 -1.72 -16.40
N GLU A 81 9.61 -2.50 -17.47
CA GLU A 81 8.54 -2.70 -18.44
C GLU A 81 7.44 -3.60 -17.88
N ASN A 82 6.22 -3.14 -18.02
CA ASN A 82 5.00 -3.90 -17.69
C ASN A 82 4.95 -4.43 -16.26
N LEU A 83 5.75 -3.86 -15.32
CA LEU A 83 5.74 -4.20 -13.91
C LEU A 83 5.45 -2.96 -13.08
N TYR A 84 4.45 -3.07 -12.20
CA TYR A 84 4.16 -2.08 -11.18
C TYR A 84 4.25 -2.71 -9.81
N ILE A 85 4.75 -1.96 -8.84
CA ILE A 85 4.84 -2.38 -7.44
C ILE A 85 3.77 -1.67 -6.64
N LEU A 86 2.94 -2.44 -5.93
CA LEU A 86 2.05 -1.94 -4.90
C LEU A 86 2.85 -1.84 -3.60
N GLU A 87 3.21 -0.63 -3.22
CA GLU A 87 4.07 -0.38 -2.07
C GLU A 87 3.30 -0.36 -0.74
N LYS A 88 2.17 0.33 -0.73
CA LYS A 88 1.40 0.58 0.49
C LYS A 88 -0.09 0.45 0.20
N LEU A 89 -0.79 -0.24 1.09
CA LEU A 89 -2.25 -0.30 1.07
C LEU A 89 -2.75 -0.41 2.50
N TYR A 90 -3.38 0.66 2.98
CA TYR A 90 -3.87 0.71 4.35
C TYR A 90 -5.24 1.39 4.40
N VAL A 91 -6.15 0.77 5.14
CA VAL A 91 -7.49 1.28 5.41
C VAL A 91 -7.62 1.44 6.91
N MET A 92 -8.11 2.59 7.36
CA MET A 92 -8.29 2.86 8.78
C MET A 92 -9.16 1.78 9.42
N PRO A 93 -8.88 1.41 10.70
CA PRO A 93 -9.64 0.35 11.37
C PRO A 93 -11.16 0.56 11.32
N CYS A 94 -11.63 1.79 11.49
CA CYS A 94 -13.06 2.11 11.44
C CYS A 94 -13.68 1.96 10.04
N ALA A 95 -12.87 1.90 9.00
CA ALA A 95 -13.32 1.76 7.62
C ALA A 95 -13.07 0.36 7.02
N GLN A 96 -12.46 -0.53 7.79
CA GLN A 96 -12.26 -1.91 7.34
C GLN A 96 -13.61 -2.62 7.20
N GLY A 97 -13.70 -3.51 6.22
CA GLY A 97 -14.96 -4.17 5.89
C GLY A 97 -15.89 -3.34 4.99
N SER A 98 -15.49 -2.12 4.63
CA SER A 98 -16.28 -1.22 3.75
C SER A 98 -16.07 -1.48 2.26
N GLY A 99 -15.08 -2.30 1.88
CA GLY A 99 -14.65 -2.48 0.50
C GLY A 99 -13.64 -1.43 0.02
N ALA A 100 -13.15 -0.57 0.92
CA ALA A 100 -12.21 0.52 0.56
C ALA A 100 -10.89 -0.01 0.02
N GLY A 101 -10.34 -1.08 0.60
CA GLY A 101 -9.09 -1.67 0.13
C GLY A 101 -9.19 -2.20 -1.30
N ARG A 102 -10.24 -2.95 -1.59
CA ARG A 102 -10.51 -3.44 -2.95
C ARG A 102 -10.70 -2.28 -3.93
N PHE A 103 -11.45 -1.27 -3.51
CA PHE A 103 -11.70 -0.06 -4.32
C PHE A 103 -10.39 0.65 -4.68
N LEU A 104 -9.48 0.80 -3.72
CA LEU A 104 -8.16 1.41 -3.95
C LEU A 104 -7.34 0.61 -4.97
N VAL A 105 -7.30 -0.71 -4.84
CA VAL A 105 -6.55 -1.57 -5.78
C VAL A 105 -7.16 -1.47 -7.18
N GLU A 106 -8.49 -1.53 -7.30
CA GLU A 106 -9.17 -1.40 -8.59
C GLU A 106 -8.87 -0.05 -9.26
N LYS A 107 -8.82 1.02 -8.49
CA LYS A 107 -8.47 2.36 -9.01
C LYS A 107 -7.00 2.46 -9.43
N ALA A 108 -6.11 1.82 -8.71
CA ALA A 108 -4.71 1.72 -9.11
C ALA A 108 -4.57 0.94 -10.44
N GLU A 109 -5.24 -0.20 -10.55
CA GLU A 109 -5.25 -1.01 -11.79
C GLU A 109 -5.80 -0.21 -12.98
N GLU A 110 -6.89 0.51 -12.78
CA GLU A 110 -7.49 1.39 -13.80
C GLU A 110 -6.51 2.46 -14.24
N TYR A 111 -5.83 3.12 -13.31
CA TYR A 111 -4.81 4.12 -13.60
C TYR A 111 -3.67 3.52 -14.43
N ILE A 112 -3.16 2.36 -14.04
CA ILE A 112 -2.05 1.67 -14.75
C ILE A 112 -2.44 1.39 -16.19
N ARG A 113 -3.62 0.84 -16.42
CA ARG A 113 -4.10 0.55 -17.78
C ARG A 113 -4.26 1.81 -18.61
N ASN A 114 -4.77 2.89 -18.01
CA ASN A 114 -4.99 4.17 -18.71
C ASN A 114 -3.70 4.86 -19.11
N GLN A 115 -2.62 4.66 -18.37
CA GLN A 115 -1.31 5.22 -18.71
C GLN A 115 -0.66 4.49 -19.89
N ASN A 116 -1.08 3.27 -20.18
CA ASN A 116 -0.43 2.41 -21.17
C ASN A 116 -1.50 1.69 -22.02
N PRO A 117 -2.30 2.44 -22.79
CA PRO A 117 -3.48 1.87 -23.44
C PRO A 117 -3.18 0.85 -24.55
N THR A 118 -1.93 0.81 -25.05
CA THR A 118 -1.51 -0.14 -26.09
C THR A 118 -1.01 -1.46 -25.50
N GLU A 119 -0.65 -1.49 -24.23
CA GLU A 119 -0.22 -2.71 -23.55
C GLU A 119 -1.42 -3.50 -23.05
N LYS A 120 -1.35 -4.81 -23.20
CA LYS A 120 -2.48 -5.70 -22.87
C LYS A 120 -2.41 -6.26 -21.46
N GLN A 121 -1.21 -6.40 -20.91
CA GLN A 121 -1.02 -7.02 -19.61
C GLN A 121 0.08 -6.32 -18.84
N PHE A 122 -0.17 -6.17 -17.54
CA PHE A 122 0.81 -5.71 -16.56
C PHE A 122 0.91 -6.72 -15.44
N LEU A 123 2.07 -6.79 -14.83
CA LEU A 123 2.28 -7.53 -13.60
C LEU A 123 2.21 -6.54 -12.44
N PHE A 124 1.32 -6.79 -11.50
CA PHE A 124 1.21 -6.04 -10.26
C PHE A 124 1.78 -6.89 -9.13
N GLU A 125 2.80 -6.37 -8.46
CA GLU A 125 3.57 -7.11 -7.45
C GLU A 125 3.56 -6.36 -6.12
N LEU A 126 3.54 -7.10 -5.02
CA LEU A 126 3.63 -6.52 -3.68
C LEU A 126 4.44 -7.41 -2.74
N ASN A 127 4.96 -6.80 -1.69
CA ASN A 127 5.54 -7.50 -0.55
C ASN A 127 4.59 -7.35 0.64
N VAL A 128 4.37 -8.45 1.36
CA VAL A 128 3.54 -8.45 2.56
C VAL A 128 4.15 -9.38 3.60
N ASN A 129 4.17 -8.96 4.86
CA ASN A 129 4.66 -9.80 5.95
C ASN A 129 3.88 -11.11 5.99
N ARG A 130 4.60 -12.25 6.12
CA ARG A 130 3.99 -13.58 6.08
C ARG A 130 2.96 -13.81 7.18
N ALA A 131 3.08 -13.13 8.32
CA ALA A 131 2.13 -13.22 9.42
C ALA A 131 0.97 -12.23 9.33
N ASN A 132 0.96 -11.35 8.32
CA ASN A 132 -0.08 -10.35 8.15
C ASN A 132 -1.35 -10.99 7.58
N LYS A 133 -2.48 -10.72 8.21
CA LYS A 133 -3.80 -11.19 7.75
C LYS A 133 -4.18 -10.67 6.36
N ALA A 134 -3.52 -9.60 5.90
CA ALA A 134 -3.73 -9.04 4.57
C ALA A 134 -3.37 -10.02 3.44
N VAL A 135 -2.54 -11.03 3.70
CA VAL A 135 -2.25 -12.10 2.70
C VAL A 135 -3.55 -12.69 2.15
N GLN A 136 -4.50 -13.01 3.03
CA GLN A 136 -5.80 -13.57 2.62
C GLN A 136 -6.62 -12.57 1.79
N PHE A 137 -6.58 -11.29 2.17
CA PHE A 137 -7.24 -10.24 1.40
C PHE A 137 -6.67 -10.16 -0.02
N TYR A 138 -5.35 -10.16 -0.16
CA TYR A 138 -4.72 -10.11 -1.48
C TYR A 138 -5.05 -11.34 -2.31
N GLN A 139 -5.10 -12.52 -1.71
CA GLN A 139 -5.50 -13.74 -2.40
C GLN A 139 -6.94 -13.63 -2.92
N ARG A 140 -7.85 -13.08 -2.13
CA ARG A 140 -9.26 -12.91 -2.53
C ARG A 140 -9.43 -11.95 -3.71
N ILE A 141 -8.55 -10.96 -3.87
CA ILE A 141 -8.63 -10.01 -4.99
C ILE A 141 -7.73 -10.39 -6.17
N GLY A 142 -7.16 -11.59 -6.15
CA GLY A 142 -6.51 -12.19 -7.31
C GLY A 142 -4.98 -12.25 -7.28
N PHE A 143 -4.34 -11.83 -6.20
CA PHE A 143 -2.90 -12.03 -6.05
C PHE A 143 -2.59 -13.45 -5.62
N HIS A 144 -1.44 -13.96 -6.04
CA HIS A 144 -0.93 -15.26 -5.60
C HIS A 144 0.49 -15.11 -5.06
N ILE A 145 0.89 -16.03 -4.18
CA ILE A 145 2.24 -16.06 -3.63
C ILE A 145 3.21 -16.53 -4.70
N ASP A 146 4.20 -15.71 -5.02
CA ASP A 146 5.25 -16.04 -5.98
C ASP A 146 6.46 -16.64 -5.27
N ARG A 147 6.94 -16.01 -4.20
CA ARG A 147 8.10 -16.46 -3.42
C ARG A 147 8.12 -15.86 -2.03
N GLU A 148 9.00 -16.38 -1.18
CA GLU A 148 9.32 -15.85 0.13
C GLU A 148 10.62 -15.06 0.09
N VAL A 149 10.70 -13.96 0.83
CA VAL A 149 11.92 -13.16 0.99
C VAL A 149 12.13 -12.78 2.44
N ASP A 150 13.40 -12.82 2.86
CA ASP A 150 13.84 -12.31 4.14
C ASP A 150 14.84 -11.19 3.86
N GLU A 151 14.52 -9.96 4.30
CA GLU A 151 15.31 -8.77 4.01
C GLU A 151 15.74 -8.09 5.30
N ASP A 152 17.05 -7.86 5.46
CA ASP A 152 17.61 -7.05 6.53
C ASP A 152 17.34 -5.57 6.22
N ILE A 153 16.57 -4.91 7.08
CA ILE A 153 16.22 -3.49 6.91
C ILE A 153 17.01 -2.57 7.83
N GLY A 154 18.07 -3.12 8.49
CA GLY A 154 18.93 -2.37 9.40
C GLY A 154 18.47 -2.41 10.84
N ASN A 155 19.34 -1.95 11.74
CA ASN A 155 19.06 -1.88 13.17
C ASN A 155 18.65 -3.23 13.80
N GLY A 156 19.11 -4.35 13.20
CA GLY A 156 18.79 -5.70 13.68
C GLY A 156 17.40 -6.21 13.30
N TYR A 157 16.67 -5.51 12.45
CA TYR A 157 15.31 -5.88 12.04
C TYR A 157 15.31 -6.53 10.66
N TYR A 158 14.33 -7.45 10.45
CA TYR A 158 14.13 -8.15 9.18
C TYR A 158 12.67 -8.00 8.73
N LYS A 159 12.50 -7.90 7.42
CA LYS A 159 11.19 -8.09 6.76
C LYS A 159 11.11 -9.54 6.32
N ASN A 160 10.16 -10.29 6.88
CA ASN A 160 9.89 -11.69 6.52
C ASN A 160 8.62 -11.70 5.67
N ASP A 161 8.77 -11.57 4.36
CA ASP A 161 7.68 -11.28 3.45
C ASP A 161 7.38 -12.41 2.48
N TYR A 162 6.13 -12.42 1.99
CA TYR A 162 5.79 -13.00 0.69
C TYR A 162 5.89 -11.91 -0.37
N VAL A 163 6.38 -12.29 -1.55
CA VAL A 163 6.16 -11.51 -2.77
C VAL A 163 4.93 -12.10 -3.45
N MET A 164 3.92 -11.28 -3.64
CA MET A 164 2.66 -11.68 -4.28
C MET A 164 2.48 -10.95 -5.61
N ARG A 165 1.86 -11.61 -6.57
CA ARG A 165 1.69 -11.12 -7.95
C ARG A 165 0.28 -11.31 -8.45
N LYS A 166 -0.12 -10.39 -9.34
CA LYS A 166 -1.38 -10.45 -10.08
C LYS A 166 -1.16 -9.92 -11.48
N ILE A 167 -1.71 -10.60 -12.46
CA ILE A 167 -1.76 -10.11 -13.85
C ILE A 167 -2.98 -9.21 -13.99
N ILE A 168 -2.78 -8.00 -14.46
CA ILE A 168 -3.86 -7.01 -14.66
C ILE A 168 -3.94 -6.51 -16.08
#